data_7a323b3c144d342521ed65d27f3547b1
#
_entry.id   7a323b3c144d342521ed65d27f3547b1
#
_cell.length_a   1.000
_cell.length_b   1.000
_cell.length_c   1.000
_cell.angle_alpha   90.00
_cell.angle_beta   90.00
_cell.angle_gamma   90.00
#
_symmetry.space_group_name_H-M   'P 1'
#
loop_
_entity.id
_entity.type
_entity.pdbx_description
1 polymer ?
#
loop_
_entity_poly.entity_id
_entity_poly.type
_entity_poly.pdbx_seq_one_letter_code
_entity_poly.pdbx_strand_id
1 'polypeptide(L)'
;MRNYLRCVAAVIFLAVSAYLVSGFVQSEERPDTETARLMRITDSIDAEGQVLCDAEYVTAPFGTVYYTVSEGRWVSGGTVVAVEKSKADDYYARSSISSCVKAPCAGYFSKRLGEGAPENAVGRVISGSWRFVTALGETESLRVGQRLELTVFDKYPAVIEAIDGKKVTVRCKTGLSAVLGMNRLKARLCLADLEGLRVPEKAIHSDDSGDFVYVLQAGMVRRAPVEVIYKKSDLCLVKSSELCDGMEVVVK
;
A
#
# COMPACT_ATOMS: atom_id res chain seq x y z
N MET A 1 73.21 -50.24 -1.01
CA MET A 1 71.80 -50.53 -1.29
C MET A 1 70.84 -50.01 -0.22
N ARG A 2 71.07 -50.20 1.09
CA ARG A 2 70.14 -49.82 2.18
C ARG A 2 69.89 -48.31 2.30
N ASN A 3 70.85 -47.44 2.00
CA ASN A 3 70.71 -46.01 2.02
C ASN A 3 69.93 -45.44 0.79
N TYR A 4 70.07 -46.07 -0.36
CA TYR A 4 69.32 -45.71 -1.57
C TYR A 4 67.86 -46.01 -1.42
N LEU A 5 67.52 -47.17 -0.81
CA LEU A 5 66.11 -47.50 -0.55
C LEU A 5 65.44 -46.54 0.41
N ARG A 6 66.17 -46.03 1.40
CA ARG A 6 65.64 -44.96 2.35
C ARG A 6 65.44 -43.65 1.66
N CYS A 7 66.31 -43.25 0.76
CA CYS A 7 66.13 -41.98 0.00
C CYS A 7 64.93 -42.06 -0.96
N VAL A 8 64.74 -43.22 -1.63
CA VAL A 8 63.58 -43.42 -2.52
C VAL A 8 62.29 -43.42 -1.72
N ALA A 9 62.25 -44.09 -0.55
CA ALA A 9 61.07 -44.11 0.31
C ALA A 9 60.74 -42.70 0.84
N ALA A 10 61.73 -41.87 1.18
CA ALA A 10 61.50 -40.45 1.63
C ALA A 10 60.95 -39.58 0.50
N VAL A 11 61.44 -39.72 -0.73
CA VAL A 11 60.93 -38.97 -1.89
C VAL A 11 59.49 -39.36 -2.22
N ILE A 12 59.16 -40.69 -2.17
CA ILE A 12 57.76 -41.13 -2.37
C ILE A 12 56.86 -40.57 -1.28
N PHE A 13 57.27 -40.63 -0.03
CA PHE A 13 56.49 -40.07 1.08
C PHE A 13 56.25 -38.60 0.94
N LEU A 14 57.28 -37.82 0.56
CA LEU A 14 57.14 -36.38 0.27
C LEU A 14 56.19 -36.11 -0.91
N ALA A 15 56.29 -36.90 -1.98
CA ALA A 15 55.40 -36.77 -3.14
C ALA A 15 53.94 -37.07 -2.79
N VAL A 16 53.70 -38.14 -2.03
CA VAL A 16 52.35 -38.49 -1.56
C VAL A 16 51.80 -37.44 -0.59
N SER A 17 52.62 -36.94 0.33
CA SER A 17 52.22 -35.89 1.25
C SER A 17 51.89 -34.58 0.49
N ALA A 18 52.70 -34.18 -0.49
CA ALA A 18 52.43 -33.02 -1.33
C ALA A 18 51.16 -33.19 -2.17
N TYR A 19 50.92 -34.39 -2.70
CA TYR A 19 49.69 -34.71 -3.43
C TYR A 19 48.44 -34.64 -2.54
N LEU A 20 48.51 -35.18 -1.32
CA LEU A 20 47.40 -35.10 -0.35
C LEU A 20 47.14 -33.67 0.08
N VAL A 21 48.18 -32.87 0.34
CA VAL A 21 48.05 -31.46 0.70
C VAL A 21 47.49 -30.67 -0.47
N SER A 22 47.96 -30.90 -1.72
CA SER A 22 47.41 -30.19 -2.89
C SER A 22 45.95 -30.59 -3.16
N GLY A 23 45.56 -31.81 -2.93
CA GLY A 23 44.17 -32.26 -3.02
C GLY A 23 43.26 -31.62 -1.97
N PHE A 24 43.78 -31.37 -0.76
CA PHE A 24 43.03 -30.66 0.30
C PHE A 24 42.92 -29.17 0.01
N VAL A 25 43.92 -28.55 -0.60
CA VAL A 25 43.91 -27.09 -0.93
C VAL A 25 43.05 -26.78 -2.16
N GLN A 26 42.83 -27.77 -3.06
CA GLN A 26 42.08 -27.57 -4.30
C GLN A 26 40.56 -27.75 -4.19
N SER A 27 40.01 -28.14 -3.05
CA SER A 27 38.58 -28.49 -2.95
C SER A 27 37.71 -27.56 -2.13
N GLU A 28 38.08 -26.31 -1.92
CA GLU A 28 37.16 -25.34 -1.38
C GLU A 28 36.97 -24.14 -2.35
N GLU A 29 36.35 -24.39 -3.52
CA GLU A 29 35.59 -23.33 -4.17
C GLU A 29 34.44 -22.98 -3.21
N ARG A 30 34.64 -21.95 -2.38
CA ARG A 30 33.54 -21.44 -1.57
C ARG A 30 32.46 -20.95 -2.53
N PRO A 31 31.23 -21.43 -2.38
CA PRO A 31 30.15 -20.92 -3.23
C PRO A 31 30.03 -19.40 -3.07
N ASP A 32 29.76 -18.72 -4.16
CA ASP A 32 29.42 -17.29 -4.09
C ASP A 32 28.20 -17.12 -3.20
N THR A 33 28.33 -16.30 -2.16
CA THR A 33 27.26 -16.05 -1.20
C THR A 33 26.93 -14.57 -1.11
N GLU A 34 25.66 -14.27 -0.88
CA GLU A 34 25.19 -12.93 -0.54
C GLU A 34 24.41 -12.99 0.78
N THR A 35 24.56 -11.98 1.61
CA THR A 35 23.92 -11.93 2.92
C THR A 35 22.47 -11.56 2.78
N ALA A 36 21.55 -12.39 3.28
CA ALA A 36 20.15 -12.04 3.42
C ALA A 36 19.99 -10.90 4.44
N ARG A 37 19.27 -9.84 4.08
CA ARG A 37 19.06 -8.69 4.95
C ARG A 37 17.58 -8.37 5.07
N LEU A 38 17.15 -8.13 6.31
CA LEU A 38 15.81 -7.64 6.55
C LEU A 38 15.64 -6.26 5.89
N MET A 39 14.64 -6.14 5.04
CA MET A 39 14.36 -4.94 4.29
C MET A 39 12.85 -4.66 4.27
N ARG A 40 12.50 -3.38 4.37
CA ARG A 40 11.13 -2.91 4.15
C ARG A 40 11.08 -2.15 2.83
N ILE A 41 10.19 -2.54 1.96
CA ILE A 41 9.94 -1.88 0.69
C ILE A 41 8.56 -1.25 0.74
N THR A 42 8.54 0.07 0.52
CA THR A 42 7.31 0.81 0.31
C THR A 42 7.23 1.18 -1.16
N ASP A 43 6.35 0.51 -1.90
CA ASP A 43 6.05 0.90 -3.28
C ASP A 43 4.95 1.95 -3.25
N SER A 44 5.26 3.16 -3.67
CA SER A 44 4.33 4.28 -3.62
C SER A 44 4.43 5.17 -4.84
N ILE A 45 3.30 5.74 -5.23
CA ILE A 45 3.16 6.65 -6.37
C ILE A 45 2.58 7.96 -5.85
N ASP A 46 3.26 9.07 -6.10
CA ASP A 46 2.70 10.40 -5.86
C ASP A 46 1.81 10.78 -7.06
N ALA A 47 0.59 11.17 -6.78
CA ALA A 47 -0.40 11.49 -7.80
C ALA A 47 -1.21 12.74 -7.42
N GLU A 48 -1.58 13.51 -8.44
CA GLU A 48 -2.55 14.59 -8.30
C GLU A 48 -3.87 14.16 -8.96
N GLY A 49 -4.99 14.41 -8.27
CA GLY A 49 -6.28 13.95 -8.75
C GLY A 49 -7.45 14.76 -8.23
N GLN A 50 -8.63 14.37 -8.70
CA GLN A 50 -9.90 14.96 -8.30
C GLN A 50 -10.52 14.19 -7.15
N VAL A 51 -11.19 14.92 -6.26
CA VAL A 51 -12.00 14.37 -5.18
C VAL A 51 -13.46 14.36 -5.60
N LEU A 52 -14.06 13.19 -5.59
CA LEU A 52 -15.50 13.02 -5.82
C LEU A 52 -16.13 12.48 -4.54
N CYS A 53 -17.18 13.14 -4.09
CA CYS A 53 -17.95 12.74 -2.92
C CYS A 53 -19.40 12.50 -3.33
N ASP A 54 -20.02 11.47 -2.78
CA ASP A 54 -21.44 11.25 -2.94
C ASP A 54 -22.17 12.28 -2.08
N ALA A 55 -23.15 12.97 -2.67
CA ALA A 55 -23.90 14.01 -1.98
C ALA A 55 -25.36 13.99 -2.40
N GLU A 56 -26.23 14.23 -1.43
CA GLU A 56 -27.66 14.46 -1.66
C GLU A 56 -27.98 15.93 -1.50
N TYR A 57 -28.70 16.49 -2.47
CA TYR A 57 -29.09 17.90 -2.42
C TYR A 57 -30.21 18.12 -1.42
N VAL A 58 -30.05 19.21 -0.68
CA VAL A 58 -31.05 19.76 0.21
C VAL A 58 -31.82 20.81 -0.55
N THR A 59 -33.09 20.60 -0.82
CA THR A 59 -33.93 21.49 -1.60
C THR A 59 -34.91 22.24 -0.69
N ALA A 60 -35.19 23.50 -1.00
CA ALA A 60 -36.17 24.31 -0.29
C ALA A 60 -37.28 24.73 -1.24
N PRO A 61 -38.54 24.74 -0.79
CA PRO A 61 -39.67 25.21 -1.58
C PRO A 61 -39.78 26.75 -1.64
N PHE A 62 -38.85 27.46 -0.96
CA PHE A 62 -38.82 28.91 -0.83
C PHE A 62 -37.44 29.46 -1.18
N GLY A 63 -37.40 30.70 -1.73
CA GLY A 63 -36.18 31.25 -2.32
C GLY A 63 -35.12 31.76 -1.36
N THR A 64 -35.45 32.06 -0.09
CA THR A 64 -34.49 32.61 0.86
C THR A 64 -34.51 31.85 2.17
N VAL A 65 -33.32 31.35 2.57
CA VAL A 65 -33.17 30.53 3.77
C VAL A 65 -32.27 31.17 4.81
N TYR A 66 -32.53 30.85 6.06
CA TYR A 66 -31.63 31.04 7.19
C TYR A 66 -31.09 29.65 7.60
N TYR A 67 -29.76 29.49 7.60
CA TYR A 67 -29.14 28.24 7.96
C TYR A 67 -29.02 28.07 9.47
N THR A 68 -29.50 26.94 9.97
CA THR A 68 -29.41 26.55 11.38
C THR A 68 -28.17 25.76 11.69
N VAL A 69 -27.46 25.28 10.65
CA VAL A 69 -26.27 24.47 10.74
C VAL A 69 -25.09 25.15 10.02
N SER A 70 -23.90 25.06 10.62
CA SER A 70 -22.67 25.58 10.04
C SER A 70 -22.14 24.69 8.93
N GLU A 71 -21.36 25.28 8.02
CA GLU A 71 -20.62 24.57 6.97
C GLU A 71 -19.75 23.49 7.56
N GLY A 72 -19.72 22.30 6.95
CA GLY A 72 -18.88 21.18 7.35
C GLY A 72 -19.32 20.47 8.63
N ARG A 73 -20.45 20.80 9.23
CA ARG A 73 -20.96 20.13 10.41
C ARG A 73 -21.64 18.81 10.05
N TRP A 74 -21.41 17.78 10.85
CA TRP A 74 -22.14 16.53 10.76
C TRP A 74 -23.60 16.70 11.18
N VAL A 75 -24.53 16.19 10.38
CA VAL A 75 -25.96 16.18 10.63
C VAL A 75 -26.52 14.77 10.50
N SER A 76 -27.54 14.46 11.26
CA SER A 76 -28.33 13.24 11.09
C SER A 76 -29.45 13.47 10.09
N GLY A 77 -29.94 12.42 9.46
CA GLY A 77 -31.13 12.49 8.61
C GLY A 77 -32.32 13.07 9.40
N GLY A 78 -33.06 14.00 8.77
CA GLY A 78 -34.15 14.70 9.41
C GLY A 78 -33.77 15.94 10.26
N THR A 79 -32.44 16.17 10.48
CA THR A 79 -32.01 17.43 11.15
C THR A 79 -32.43 18.62 10.36
N VAL A 80 -33.00 19.66 11.02
CA VAL A 80 -33.31 20.93 10.38
C VAL A 80 -32.00 21.66 10.07
N VAL A 81 -31.74 21.90 8.80
CA VAL A 81 -30.49 22.53 8.31
C VAL A 81 -30.71 23.96 7.86
N ALA A 82 -31.96 24.30 7.51
CA ALA A 82 -32.36 25.66 7.16
C ALA A 82 -33.84 25.88 7.44
N VAL A 83 -34.20 27.12 7.58
CA VAL A 83 -35.59 27.57 7.70
C VAL A 83 -35.85 28.75 6.76
N GLU A 84 -37.10 29.01 6.44
CA GLU A 84 -37.46 30.21 5.68
C GLU A 84 -37.00 31.47 6.44
N LYS A 85 -36.30 32.38 5.76
CA LYS A 85 -35.68 33.54 6.41
C LYS A 85 -36.69 34.43 7.18
N SER A 86 -37.90 34.58 6.66
CA SER A 86 -38.98 35.33 7.29
C SER A 86 -39.48 34.72 8.61
N LYS A 87 -39.15 33.47 8.90
CA LYS A 87 -39.60 32.71 10.08
C LYS A 87 -38.46 32.25 10.98
N ALA A 88 -37.26 32.82 10.82
CA ALA A 88 -36.10 32.42 11.60
C ALA A 88 -36.28 32.69 13.10
N ASP A 89 -36.90 33.82 13.46
CA ASP A 89 -37.15 34.17 14.87
C ASP A 89 -38.13 33.20 15.53
N ASP A 90 -39.17 32.76 14.81
CA ASP A 90 -40.14 31.78 15.28
C ASP A 90 -39.47 30.42 15.55
N TYR A 91 -38.52 30.03 14.72
CA TYR A 91 -37.76 28.79 14.90
C TYR A 91 -36.99 28.79 16.23
N TYR A 92 -36.32 29.89 16.56
CA TYR A 92 -35.61 30.04 17.83
C TYR A 92 -36.54 30.18 19.03
N ALA A 93 -37.72 30.74 18.84
CA ALA A 93 -38.76 30.78 19.86
C ALA A 93 -39.48 29.44 20.13
N ARG A 94 -39.04 28.35 19.44
CA ARG A 94 -39.65 27.02 19.51
C ARG A 94 -41.12 26.97 19.08
N SER A 95 -41.55 27.86 18.27
CA SER A 95 -42.87 27.83 17.64
C SER A 95 -42.91 26.70 16.60
N SER A 96 -44.07 26.08 16.39
CA SER A 96 -44.24 25.05 15.38
C SER A 96 -44.14 25.64 13.98
N ILE A 97 -43.00 25.38 13.29
CA ILE A 97 -42.73 25.93 11.97
C ILE A 97 -42.99 24.88 10.90
N SER A 98 -43.86 25.16 9.98
CA SER A 98 -44.14 24.34 8.80
C SER A 98 -43.09 24.47 7.69
N SER A 99 -42.17 25.46 7.78
CA SER A 99 -41.22 25.87 6.74
C SER A 99 -39.76 25.48 7.09
N CYS A 100 -39.55 24.24 7.57
CA CYS A 100 -38.24 23.73 7.89
C CYS A 100 -37.69 22.87 6.75
N VAL A 101 -36.44 23.08 6.41
CA VAL A 101 -35.69 22.24 5.46
C VAL A 101 -34.85 21.26 6.24
N LYS A 102 -35.03 19.96 5.98
CA LYS A 102 -34.38 18.89 6.70
C LYS A 102 -33.30 18.21 5.84
N ALA A 103 -32.27 17.73 6.50
CA ALA A 103 -31.25 16.89 5.86
C ALA A 103 -31.90 15.60 5.34
N PRO A 104 -31.66 15.22 4.07
CA PRO A 104 -32.22 13.98 3.49
C PRO A 104 -31.58 12.73 4.07
N CYS A 105 -30.31 12.80 4.41
CA CYS A 105 -29.52 11.70 4.96
C CYS A 105 -28.56 12.20 6.07
N ALA A 106 -27.85 11.28 6.70
CA ALA A 106 -26.78 11.60 7.63
C ALA A 106 -25.49 11.89 6.88
N GLY A 107 -24.74 12.92 7.27
CA GLY A 107 -23.50 13.32 6.60
C GLY A 107 -23.03 14.71 6.98
N TYR A 108 -22.06 15.21 6.25
CA TYR A 108 -21.53 16.56 6.42
C TYR A 108 -22.32 17.56 5.57
N PHE A 109 -22.91 18.54 6.22
CA PHE A 109 -23.67 19.60 5.53
C PHE A 109 -22.72 20.59 4.85
N SER A 110 -23.02 20.90 3.58
CA SER A 110 -22.32 21.93 2.82
C SER A 110 -23.30 22.85 2.12
N LYS A 111 -23.06 24.17 2.26
CA LYS A 111 -23.78 25.22 1.55
C LYS A 111 -23.31 25.36 0.10
N ARG A 112 -22.13 24.77 -0.23
CA ARG A 112 -21.56 24.80 -1.59
C ARG A 112 -22.33 23.84 -2.46
N LEU A 113 -22.95 24.33 -3.48
CA LEU A 113 -23.62 23.57 -4.50
C LEU A 113 -22.55 23.13 -5.52
N GLY A 114 -22.55 21.84 -5.91
CA GLY A 114 -21.71 21.33 -6.99
C GLY A 114 -22.31 21.63 -8.38
N GLU A 115 -21.60 21.22 -9.41
CA GLU A 115 -22.16 21.25 -10.77
C GLU A 115 -23.41 20.36 -10.87
N GLY A 116 -24.42 20.81 -11.60
CA GLY A 116 -25.69 20.08 -11.77
C GLY A 116 -26.63 20.15 -10.56
N ALA A 117 -26.43 21.10 -9.64
CA ALA A 117 -27.36 21.32 -8.53
C ALA A 117 -28.74 21.70 -9.04
N PRO A 118 -29.84 21.19 -8.44
CA PRO A 118 -31.20 21.67 -8.70
C PRO A 118 -31.34 23.16 -8.43
N GLU A 119 -32.21 23.84 -9.18
CA GLU A 119 -32.42 25.27 -9.06
C GLU A 119 -32.89 25.72 -7.64
N ASN A 120 -33.64 24.85 -6.97
CA ASN A 120 -34.12 25.06 -5.61
C ASN A 120 -33.20 24.45 -4.53
N ALA A 121 -31.98 24.02 -4.88
CA ALA A 121 -31.03 23.52 -3.90
C ALA A 121 -30.48 24.64 -3.03
N VAL A 122 -30.50 24.43 -1.71
CA VAL A 122 -29.98 25.36 -0.70
C VAL A 122 -28.73 24.83 -0.02
N GLY A 123 -28.36 23.59 -0.32
CA GLY A 123 -27.17 22.92 0.20
C GLY A 123 -27.12 21.50 -0.25
N ARG A 124 -26.13 20.76 0.26
CA ARG A 124 -25.99 19.33 0.06
C ARG A 124 -25.48 18.65 1.32
N VAL A 125 -25.85 17.40 1.51
CA VAL A 125 -25.28 16.55 2.55
C VAL A 125 -24.34 15.54 1.89
N ILE A 126 -23.09 15.61 2.26
CA ILE A 126 -22.03 14.75 1.75
C ILE A 126 -21.91 13.56 2.70
N SER A 127 -22.16 12.36 2.20
CA SER A 127 -22.20 11.14 3.01
C SER A 127 -21.39 10.02 2.39
N GLY A 128 -21.14 9.00 3.18
CA GLY A 128 -20.55 7.75 2.69
C GLY A 128 -19.06 7.81 2.43
N SER A 129 -18.64 7.25 1.31
CA SER A 129 -17.26 7.18 0.85
C SER A 129 -16.93 8.32 -0.09
N TRP A 130 -15.66 8.65 -0.19
CA TRP A 130 -15.16 9.56 -1.21
C TRP A 130 -14.23 8.81 -2.17
N ARG A 131 -14.08 9.36 -3.37
CA ARG A 131 -13.25 8.80 -4.43
C ARG A 131 -12.16 9.77 -4.80
N PHE A 132 -10.96 9.25 -4.94
CA PHE A 132 -9.83 9.96 -5.54
C PHE A 132 -9.64 9.44 -6.95
N VAL A 133 -9.75 10.34 -7.92
CA VAL A 133 -9.63 10.03 -9.34
C VAL A 133 -8.39 10.68 -9.89
N THR A 134 -7.45 9.87 -10.37
CA THR A 134 -6.16 10.33 -10.87
C THR A 134 -5.78 9.63 -12.17
N ALA A 135 -4.83 10.19 -12.91
CA ALA A 135 -4.20 9.55 -14.05
C ALA A 135 -2.78 9.12 -13.67
N LEU A 136 -2.49 7.83 -13.83
CA LEU A 136 -1.17 7.25 -13.57
C LEU A 136 -0.45 6.92 -14.87
N GLY A 137 0.87 7.02 -14.89
CA GLY A 137 1.69 6.68 -16.05
C GLY A 137 1.66 5.19 -16.37
N GLU A 138 1.79 4.37 -15.32
CA GLU A 138 1.82 2.90 -15.40
C GLU A 138 0.69 2.33 -14.54
N THR A 139 -0.16 1.52 -15.13
CA THR A 139 -1.32 0.89 -14.47
C THR A 139 -1.31 -0.63 -14.58
N GLU A 140 -0.31 -1.21 -15.27
CA GLU A 140 -0.25 -2.64 -15.58
C GLU A 140 -0.16 -3.54 -14.33
N SER A 141 0.47 -3.03 -13.27
CA SER A 141 0.59 -3.75 -11.99
C SER A 141 -0.63 -3.59 -11.08
N LEU A 142 -1.57 -2.70 -11.43
CA LEU A 142 -2.73 -2.40 -10.61
C LEU A 142 -3.91 -3.31 -10.95
N ARG A 143 -4.72 -3.63 -9.94
CA ARG A 143 -5.92 -4.45 -10.11
C ARG A 143 -7.11 -3.84 -9.40
N VAL A 144 -8.29 -3.93 -10.02
CA VAL A 144 -9.56 -3.57 -9.38
C VAL A 144 -9.77 -4.46 -8.15
N GLY A 145 -10.19 -3.86 -7.04
CA GLY A 145 -10.30 -4.54 -5.74
C GLY A 145 -9.00 -4.57 -4.92
N GLN A 146 -7.87 -4.16 -5.48
CA GLN A 146 -6.61 -4.07 -4.74
C GLN A 146 -6.74 -3.07 -3.59
N ARG A 147 -6.32 -3.49 -2.39
CA ARG A 147 -6.22 -2.64 -1.21
C ARG A 147 -4.91 -1.88 -1.24
N LEU A 148 -4.97 -0.62 -0.87
CA LEU A 148 -3.82 0.27 -0.75
C LEU A 148 -4.05 1.27 0.38
N GLU A 149 -3.03 2.02 0.72
CA GLU A 149 -3.11 3.14 1.65
C GLU A 149 -2.97 4.44 0.87
N LEU A 150 -3.92 5.35 1.02
CA LEU A 150 -3.88 6.69 0.44
C LEU A 150 -3.43 7.68 1.51
N THR A 151 -2.28 8.31 1.31
CA THR A 151 -1.76 9.36 2.20
C THR A 151 -2.02 10.72 1.59
N VAL A 152 -2.80 11.55 2.30
CA VAL A 152 -3.06 12.96 1.97
C VAL A 152 -2.51 13.84 3.09
N PHE A 153 -3.28 14.05 4.15
CA PHE A 153 -2.86 14.68 5.42
C PHE A 153 -2.59 13.62 6.48
N ASP A 154 -3.27 12.49 6.36
CA ASP A 154 -3.17 11.29 7.16
C ASP A 154 -3.28 10.07 6.24
N LYS A 155 -3.17 8.88 6.79
CA LYS A 155 -3.21 7.60 6.08
C LYS A 155 -4.63 7.03 6.09
N TYR A 156 -5.18 6.80 4.91
CA TYR A 156 -6.52 6.26 4.75
C TYR A 156 -6.51 4.93 4.01
N PRO A 157 -7.13 3.89 4.59
CA PRO A 157 -7.30 2.64 3.87
C PRO A 157 -8.21 2.86 2.66
N ALA A 158 -7.76 2.39 1.52
CA ALA A 158 -8.42 2.61 0.25
C ALA A 158 -8.44 1.35 -0.62
N VAL A 159 -9.31 1.36 -1.62
CA VAL A 159 -9.46 0.26 -2.57
C VAL A 159 -9.56 0.83 -3.97
N ILE A 160 -8.88 0.23 -4.93
CA ILE A 160 -9.04 0.56 -6.34
C ILE A 160 -10.44 0.11 -6.79
N GLU A 161 -11.30 1.06 -7.12
CA GLU A 161 -12.68 0.80 -7.54
C GLU A 161 -12.78 0.56 -9.04
N ALA A 162 -12.02 1.31 -9.85
CA ALA A 162 -12.02 1.18 -11.29
C ALA A 162 -10.67 1.61 -11.90
N ILE A 163 -10.34 0.98 -13.03
CA ILE A 163 -9.18 1.34 -13.87
C ILE A 163 -9.70 1.46 -15.30
N ASP A 164 -9.53 2.63 -15.89
CA ASP A 164 -9.91 2.94 -17.27
C ASP A 164 -8.69 3.55 -17.99
N GLY A 165 -7.93 2.70 -18.67
CA GLY A 165 -6.64 3.06 -19.23
C GLY A 165 -5.70 3.61 -18.16
N LYS A 166 -5.34 4.90 -18.28
CA LYS A 166 -4.50 5.59 -17.29
C LYS A 166 -5.27 6.15 -16.10
N LYS A 167 -6.60 6.22 -16.21
CA LYS A 167 -7.46 6.79 -15.16
C LYS A 167 -7.74 5.72 -14.10
N VAL A 168 -7.36 6.02 -12.86
CA VAL A 168 -7.57 5.14 -11.70
C VAL A 168 -8.49 5.83 -10.71
N THR A 169 -9.54 5.13 -10.29
CA THR A 169 -10.47 5.57 -9.27
C THR A 169 -10.23 4.77 -7.99
N VAL A 170 -9.88 5.48 -6.94
CA VAL A 170 -9.60 4.92 -5.61
C VAL A 170 -10.69 5.35 -4.64
N ARG A 171 -11.34 4.39 -3.99
CA ARG A 171 -12.39 4.65 -3.00
C ARG A 171 -11.85 4.57 -1.58
N CYS A 172 -12.14 5.61 -0.79
CA CYS A 172 -11.84 5.71 0.63
C CYS A 172 -13.15 5.73 1.44
N LYS A 173 -13.26 4.88 2.46
CA LYS A 173 -14.43 4.83 3.35
C LYS A 173 -14.31 5.75 4.56
N THR A 174 -13.11 6.24 4.84
CA THR A 174 -12.78 7.08 6.00
C THR A 174 -12.13 8.38 5.54
N GLY A 175 -12.00 9.36 6.43
CA GLY A 175 -11.29 10.61 6.12
C GLY A 175 -12.09 11.62 5.30
N LEU A 176 -13.41 11.43 5.12
CA LEU A 176 -14.25 12.36 4.36
C LEU A 176 -14.15 13.79 4.87
N SER A 177 -14.09 13.99 6.21
CA SER A 177 -13.98 15.33 6.81
C SER A 177 -12.71 16.08 6.41
N ALA A 178 -11.63 15.38 6.15
CA ALA A 178 -10.35 15.98 5.78
C ALA A 178 -10.34 16.52 4.34
N VAL A 179 -11.19 15.97 3.47
CA VAL A 179 -11.25 16.32 2.04
C VAL A 179 -12.47 17.16 1.67
N LEU A 180 -13.30 17.52 2.67
CA LEU A 180 -14.49 18.36 2.45
C LEU A 180 -14.12 19.69 1.79
N GLY A 181 -14.81 20.00 0.70
CA GLY A 181 -14.62 21.25 -0.05
C GLY A 181 -13.38 21.28 -0.96
N MET A 182 -12.64 20.17 -1.04
CA MET A 182 -11.53 20.03 -1.99
C MET A 182 -12.04 19.42 -3.29
N ASN A 183 -11.68 20.03 -4.42
CA ASN A 183 -11.96 19.48 -5.74
C ASN A 183 -10.76 18.72 -6.29
N ARG A 184 -9.54 19.13 -5.89
CA ARG A 184 -8.28 18.49 -6.26
C ARG A 184 -7.37 18.38 -5.06
N LEU A 185 -6.57 17.34 -5.02
CA LEU A 185 -5.53 17.16 -4.01
C LEU A 185 -4.34 16.36 -4.58
N LYS A 186 -3.23 16.48 -3.89
CA LYS A 186 -2.06 15.62 -4.10
C LYS A 186 -2.08 14.54 -3.04
N ALA A 187 -1.90 13.30 -3.46
CA ALA A 187 -1.91 12.15 -2.58
C ALA A 187 -0.79 11.18 -2.96
N ARG A 188 -0.33 10.43 -1.98
CA ARG A 188 0.57 9.32 -2.18
C ARG A 188 -0.21 8.03 -2.06
N LEU A 189 -0.19 7.21 -3.11
CA LEU A 189 -0.77 5.87 -3.12
C LEU A 189 0.32 4.88 -2.72
N CYS A 190 0.21 4.28 -1.54
CA CYS A 190 1.08 3.19 -1.10
C CYS A 190 0.47 1.87 -1.59
N LEU A 191 1.07 1.30 -2.63
CA LEU A 191 0.60 0.08 -3.29
C LEU A 191 0.99 -1.18 -2.53
N ALA A 192 2.16 -1.15 -1.91
CA ALA A 192 2.68 -2.20 -1.07
C ALA A 192 3.56 -1.61 0.02
N ASP A 193 3.43 -2.15 1.23
CA ASP A 193 4.35 -1.93 2.35
C ASP A 193 4.69 -3.33 2.86
N LEU A 194 5.83 -3.84 2.37
CA LEU A 194 6.23 -5.22 2.57
C LEU A 194 7.54 -5.24 3.34
N GLU A 195 7.57 -6.08 4.35
CA GLU A 195 8.77 -6.40 5.11
C GLU A 195 9.14 -7.86 4.89
N GLY A 196 10.40 -8.10 4.54
CA GLY A 196 10.91 -9.43 4.24
C GLY A 196 12.43 -9.43 4.15
N LEU A 197 13.00 -10.61 3.94
CA LEU A 197 14.43 -10.77 3.72
C LEU A 197 14.74 -10.54 2.24
N ARG A 198 15.63 -9.59 1.98
CA ARG A 198 16.15 -9.37 0.65
C ARG A 198 17.11 -10.50 0.29
N VAL A 199 16.85 -11.13 -0.85
CA VAL A 199 17.75 -12.10 -1.48
C VAL A 199 17.89 -11.78 -2.97
N PRO A 200 19.03 -12.12 -3.60
CA PRO A 200 19.16 -11.97 -5.06
C PRO A 200 18.22 -12.93 -5.79
N GLU A 201 17.66 -12.50 -6.90
CA GLU A 201 16.80 -13.37 -7.72
C GLU A 201 17.50 -14.69 -8.11
N LYS A 202 18.79 -14.62 -8.42
CA LYS A 202 19.61 -15.77 -8.82
C LYS A 202 19.75 -16.85 -7.75
N ALA A 203 19.52 -16.50 -6.48
CA ALA A 203 19.59 -17.43 -5.36
C ALA A 203 18.28 -18.18 -5.12
N ILE A 204 17.19 -17.78 -5.79
CA ILE A 204 15.89 -18.42 -5.63
C ILE A 204 15.78 -19.57 -6.62
N HIS A 205 15.50 -20.74 -6.10
CA HIS A 205 15.23 -21.96 -6.84
C HIS A 205 13.78 -22.36 -6.62
N SER A 206 13.19 -23.01 -7.63
CA SER A 206 11.80 -23.49 -7.56
C SER A 206 11.77 -24.97 -7.97
N ASP A 207 10.99 -25.77 -7.24
CA ASP A 207 10.67 -27.14 -7.59
C ASP A 207 9.19 -27.46 -7.28
N ASP A 208 8.80 -28.71 -7.41
CA ASP A 208 7.41 -29.16 -7.15
C ASP A 208 6.93 -28.88 -5.71
N SER A 209 7.84 -28.66 -4.77
CA SER A 209 7.54 -28.36 -3.36
C SER A 209 7.49 -26.86 -3.06
N GLY A 210 7.81 -25.99 -4.04
CA GLY A 210 7.78 -24.54 -3.92
C GLY A 210 9.14 -23.88 -4.06
N ASP A 211 9.21 -22.58 -3.69
CA ASP A 211 10.44 -21.79 -3.78
C ASP A 211 11.34 -22.04 -2.57
N PHE A 212 12.64 -22.04 -2.82
CA PHE A 212 13.65 -22.24 -1.78
C PHE A 212 14.96 -21.52 -2.12
N VAL A 213 15.80 -21.33 -1.12
CA VAL A 213 17.19 -20.86 -1.25
C VAL A 213 18.14 -21.85 -0.59
N TYR A 214 19.39 -21.83 -1.03
CA TYR A 214 20.47 -22.54 -0.33
C TYR A 214 21.16 -21.57 0.62
N VAL A 215 21.26 -21.96 1.90
CA VAL A 215 21.90 -21.18 2.96
C VAL A 215 23.19 -21.85 3.36
N LEU A 216 24.28 -21.07 3.45
CA LEU A 216 25.55 -21.55 3.98
C LEU A 216 25.59 -21.35 5.49
N GLN A 217 25.57 -22.43 6.25
CA GLN A 217 25.62 -22.40 7.71
C GLN A 217 26.70 -23.36 8.23
N ALA A 218 27.65 -22.82 8.98
CA ALA A 218 28.76 -23.58 9.52
C ALA A 218 29.53 -24.43 8.47
N GLY A 219 29.71 -23.88 7.26
CA GLY A 219 30.41 -24.58 6.15
C GLY A 219 29.57 -25.62 5.40
N MET A 220 28.27 -25.77 5.77
CA MET A 220 27.35 -26.71 5.12
C MET A 220 26.26 -25.91 4.37
N VAL A 221 25.96 -26.37 3.17
CA VAL A 221 24.86 -25.85 2.37
C VAL A 221 23.56 -26.55 2.77
N ARG A 222 22.55 -25.81 3.20
CA ARG A 222 21.22 -26.29 3.57
C ARG A 222 20.15 -25.64 2.72
N ARG A 223 19.12 -26.39 2.39
CA ARG A 223 17.94 -25.88 1.71
C ARG A 223 17.02 -25.21 2.75
N ALA A 224 16.58 -23.98 2.48
CA ALA A 224 15.61 -23.25 3.27
C ALA A 224 14.40 -22.87 2.39
N PRO A 225 13.19 -23.32 2.72
CA PRO A 225 11.98 -22.95 1.98
C PRO A 225 11.69 -21.46 2.18
N VAL A 226 11.24 -20.79 1.11
CA VAL A 226 10.93 -19.37 1.11
C VAL A 226 9.61 -19.11 0.36
N GLU A 227 8.90 -18.08 0.76
CA GLU A 227 7.77 -17.51 0.05
C GLU A 227 8.18 -16.18 -0.56
N VAL A 228 8.16 -16.06 -1.89
CA VAL A 228 8.48 -14.81 -2.59
C VAL A 228 7.29 -13.88 -2.48
N ILE A 229 7.44 -12.79 -1.70
CA ILE A 229 6.37 -11.80 -1.46
C ILE A 229 6.47 -10.58 -2.36
N TYR A 230 7.66 -10.31 -2.93
CA TYR A 230 7.89 -9.20 -3.85
C TYR A 230 9.07 -9.51 -4.76
N LYS A 231 8.91 -9.15 -6.05
CA LYS A 231 9.96 -9.29 -7.06
C LYS A 231 9.93 -8.10 -8.01
N LYS A 232 11.06 -7.41 -8.13
CA LYS A 232 11.24 -6.30 -9.08
C LYS A 232 12.71 -6.20 -9.47
N SER A 233 12.99 -6.37 -10.76
CA SER A 233 14.38 -6.48 -11.26
C SER A 233 15.15 -7.58 -10.50
N ASP A 234 16.38 -7.32 -10.07
CA ASP A 234 17.21 -8.27 -9.32
C ASP A 234 16.87 -8.37 -7.83
N LEU A 235 15.84 -7.64 -7.35
CA LEU A 235 15.49 -7.59 -5.94
C LEU A 235 14.28 -8.47 -5.68
N CYS A 236 14.46 -9.46 -4.80
CA CYS A 236 13.40 -10.28 -4.27
C CYS A 236 13.31 -10.13 -2.76
N LEU A 237 12.08 -9.96 -2.26
CA LEU A 237 11.78 -10.10 -0.84
C LEU A 237 11.13 -11.45 -0.61
N VAL A 238 11.63 -12.15 0.37
CA VAL A 238 11.11 -13.46 0.76
C VAL A 238 10.73 -13.48 2.24
N LYS A 239 9.77 -14.33 2.57
CA LYS A 239 9.47 -14.77 3.93
C LYS A 239 9.90 -16.19 4.11
N SER A 240 10.46 -16.52 5.25
CA SER A 240 10.86 -17.88 5.61
C SER A 240 10.83 -18.04 7.12
N SER A 241 10.59 -19.25 7.58
CA SER A 241 10.76 -19.62 8.99
C SER A 241 12.21 -20.07 9.32
N GLU A 242 13.00 -20.36 8.28
CA GLU A 242 14.34 -20.94 8.43
C GLU A 242 15.45 -19.96 8.00
N LEU A 243 15.15 -18.95 7.19
CA LEU A 243 16.08 -17.91 6.79
C LEU A 243 15.95 -16.72 7.74
N CYS A 244 17.07 -16.26 8.31
CA CYS A 244 17.14 -15.11 9.20
C CYS A 244 18.04 -14.02 8.63
N ASP A 245 17.88 -12.80 9.18
CA ASP A 245 18.75 -11.67 8.87
C ASP A 245 20.22 -11.99 9.17
N GLY A 246 21.10 -11.67 8.24
CA GLY A 246 22.54 -11.94 8.36
C GLY A 246 23.00 -13.32 7.88
N MET A 247 22.12 -14.23 7.49
CA MET A 247 22.50 -15.51 6.92
C MET A 247 23.04 -15.37 5.49
N GLU A 248 24.02 -16.20 5.14
CA GLU A 248 24.61 -16.23 3.80
C GLU A 248 23.78 -17.15 2.90
N VAL A 249 23.32 -16.61 1.78
CA VAL A 249 22.57 -17.32 0.76
C VAL A 249 23.47 -17.57 -0.43
N VAL A 250 23.50 -18.80 -0.92
CA VAL A 250 24.31 -19.23 -2.06
C VAL A 250 23.69 -18.67 -3.34
N VAL A 251 24.49 -17.98 -4.13
CA VAL A 251 24.05 -17.33 -5.38
C VAL A 251 24.40 -18.19 -6.60
N LYS A 252 25.36 -19.12 -6.44
CA LYS A 252 25.83 -19.95 -7.54
C LYS A 252 26.39 -21.28 -7.02
#